data_e69febcaac1c0962ae2277de06238576
#
_entry.id   e69febcaac1c0962ae2277de06238576
#
_cell.length_a   1.000
_cell.length_b   1.000
_cell.length_c   1.000
_cell.angle_alpha   90.00
_cell.angle_beta   90.00
_cell.angle_gamma   90.00
#
_symmetry.space_group_name_H-M   'P 1'
#
loop_
_entity.id
_entity.type
_entity.pdbx_description
1 polymer ?
#
loop_
_entity_poly.entity_id
_entity_poly.type
_entity_poly.pdbx_seq_one_letter_code
_entity_poly.pdbx_strand_id
1 'polypeptide(L)'
;MPETLIKVDLTKSAYENDKVHNRWHPDIPMVEWVNPGDDFIIETYDWTGGFIKNNDSADDVRDIDLSIVHFLSGPIGVKGAEPGDLLVVDLLDVGPLKESLWGFNGFFSKQNGGGFLTDHFPLAQKSIWDIKGLYTSSRHVPGVNFAGLIHPGLIGCLPDPKLLSTWNERETALIATNPTRVPGLANPPFAPTAHAGQAKGDVKAKIGAEGARTVPPREHGGNCDIKDLSRGSKIYFPVYVPGGGLSMGDLHFSQGDGEITFC
;
A
#
# COMPACT_ATOMS: atom_id res chain seq x y z
N MET A 1 -25.22 10.03 0.71
CA MET A 1 -24.06 9.27 0.20
C MET A 1 -22.93 9.50 1.18
N PRO A 2 -22.12 8.48 1.46
CA PRO A 2 -20.95 8.67 2.32
C PRO A 2 -20.05 9.82 1.81
N GLU A 3 -19.40 10.52 2.73
CA GLU A 3 -18.45 11.58 2.41
C GLU A 3 -17.13 10.97 1.92
N THR A 4 -16.50 11.62 0.93
CA THR A 4 -15.14 11.25 0.53
C THR A 4 -14.15 12.06 1.37
N LEU A 5 -13.51 11.41 2.33
CA LEU A 5 -12.57 12.03 3.27
C LEU A 5 -11.20 12.28 2.63
N ILE A 6 -10.75 11.33 1.82
CA ILE A 6 -9.47 11.42 1.12
C ILE A 6 -9.74 11.29 -0.38
N LYS A 7 -9.27 12.27 -1.15
CA LYS A 7 -9.30 12.27 -2.61
C LYS A 7 -7.89 12.21 -3.15
N VAL A 8 -7.74 11.53 -4.29
CA VAL A 8 -6.50 11.51 -5.05
C VAL A 8 -6.65 12.33 -6.33
N ASP A 9 -5.58 13.00 -6.71
CA ASP A 9 -5.47 13.72 -7.99
C ASP A 9 -4.43 12.99 -8.83
N LEU A 10 -4.89 12.16 -9.76
CA LEU A 10 -4.02 11.35 -10.61
C LEU A 10 -3.16 12.16 -11.58
N THR A 11 -3.38 13.48 -11.68
CA THR A 11 -2.55 14.39 -12.50
C THR A 11 -1.33 14.90 -11.75
N LYS A 12 -1.26 14.68 -10.43
CA LYS A 12 -0.18 15.11 -9.54
C LYS A 12 0.60 13.93 -8.97
N SER A 13 1.79 14.24 -8.50
CA SER A 13 2.57 13.26 -7.71
C SER A 13 1.88 12.95 -6.39
N ALA A 14 1.91 11.70 -5.95
CA ALA A 14 1.43 11.32 -4.62
C ALA A 14 2.18 12.07 -3.50
N TYR A 15 3.41 12.52 -3.72
CA TYR A 15 4.17 13.37 -2.78
C TYR A 15 3.55 14.75 -2.56
N GLU A 16 2.68 15.23 -3.45
CA GLU A 16 1.96 16.50 -3.30
C GLU A 16 0.68 16.37 -2.48
N ASN A 17 0.25 15.14 -2.19
CA ASN A 17 -0.94 14.88 -1.39
C ASN A 17 -0.53 14.66 0.08
N ASP A 18 -0.90 15.59 0.96
CA ASP A 18 -0.59 15.54 2.38
C ASP A 18 -1.53 14.62 3.20
N LYS A 19 -2.52 14.00 2.54
CA LYS A 19 -3.39 12.96 3.10
C LYS A 19 -2.95 11.54 2.78
N VAL A 20 -1.71 11.38 2.28
CA VAL A 20 -1.10 10.06 2.06
C VAL A 20 0.26 9.98 2.73
N HIS A 21 0.75 8.78 2.95
CA HIS A 21 2.08 8.52 3.51
C HIS A 21 2.65 7.21 2.95
N ASN A 22 3.96 6.98 3.14
CA ASN A 22 4.63 5.76 2.71
C ASN A 22 5.49 5.12 3.82
N ARG A 23 5.16 5.40 5.06
CA ARG A 23 5.82 4.83 6.25
C ARG A 23 4.80 4.50 7.32
N TRP A 24 5.11 3.52 8.16
CA TRP A 24 4.40 3.29 9.41
C TRP A 24 5.16 3.92 10.57
N HIS A 25 4.53 4.88 11.27
CA HIS A 25 5.13 5.56 12.41
C HIS A 25 4.04 6.18 13.29
N PRO A 26 4.14 6.10 14.64
CA PRO A 26 3.11 6.63 15.54
C PRO A 26 2.88 8.13 15.44
N ASP A 27 3.89 8.89 15.02
CA ASP A 27 3.82 10.35 14.93
C ASP A 27 3.29 10.86 13.58
N ILE A 28 2.85 10.01 12.67
CA ILE A 28 2.17 10.47 11.45
C ILE A 28 0.83 11.07 11.85
N PRO A 29 0.58 12.36 11.56
CA PRO A 29 -0.65 13.04 11.98
C PRO A 29 -1.89 12.40 11.34
N MET A 30 -2.96 12.24 12.13
CA MET A 30 -4.27 11.88 11.57
C MET A 30 -4.75 12.96 10.61
N VAL A 31 -5.07 12.59 9.38
CA VAL A 31 -5.49 13.54 8.34
C VAL A 31 -6.98 13.84 8.40
N GLU A 32 -7.76 12.93 8.97
CA GLU A 32 -9.20 13.07 9.20
C GLU A 32 -9.61 12.30 10.46
N TRP A 33 -10.80 12.62 10.98
CA TRP A 33 -11.39 11.99 12.15
C TRP A 33 -12.85 11.61 11.90
N VAL A 34 -13.20 10.37 12.25
CA VAL A 34 -14.57 9.85 12.14
C VAL A 34 -15.11 9.42 13.50
N ASN A 35 -16.44 9.28 13.61
CA ASN A 35 -17.03 8.64 14.77
C ASN A 35 -17.19 7.13 14.50
N PRO A 36 -17.24 6.29 15.54
CA PRO A 36 -17.61 4.89 15.37
C PRO A 36 -18.99 4.77 14.68
N GLY A 37 -19.05 3.96 13.63
CA GLY A 37 -20.26 3.74 12.83
C GLY A 37 -20.45 4.70 11.64
N ASP A 38 -19.56 5.66 11.44
CA ASP A 38 -19.61 6.51 10.25
C ASP A 38 -19.21 5.74 8.99
N ASP A 39 -19.97 5.92 7.91
CA ASP A 39 -19.63 5.44 6.56
C ASP A 39 -18.89 6.55 5.79
N PHE A 40 -17.78 6.22 5.18
CA PHE A 40 -16.98 7.17 4.41
C PHE A 40 -16.26 6.51 3.23
N ILE A 41 -15.74 7.33 2.33
CA ILE A 41 -14.99 6.91 1.15
C ILE A 41 -13.54 7.37 1.28
N ILE A 42 -12.60 6.48 0.94
CA ILE A 42 -11.18 6.76 0.78
C ILE A 42 -10.81 6.42 -0.66
N GLU A 43 -10.25 7.38 -1.39
CA GLU A 43 -9.59 7.12 -2.66
C GLU A 43 -8.10 6.85 -2.43
N THR A 44 -7.52 5.96 -3.22
CA THR A 44 -6.10 5.59 -3.12
C THR A 44 -5.41 5.76 -4.46
N TYR A 45 -4.11 6.07 -4.43
CA TYR A 45 -3.24 5.85 -5.57
C TYR A 45 -2.97 4.34 -5.74
N ASP A 46 -2.44 3.94 -6.90
CA ASP A 46 -1.77 2.65 -6.98
C ASP A 46 -0.55 2.63 -6.03
N TRP A 47 -0.01 1.45 -5.76
CA TRP A 47 1.07 1.27 -4.78
C TRP A 47 2.34 2.09 -5.09
N THR A 48 2.54 2.47 -6.36
CA THR A 48 3.69 3.28 -6.80
C THR A 48 3.46 4.79 -6.70
N GLY A 49 2.25 5.23 -6.31
CA GLY A 49 1.88 6.63 -6.33
C GLY A 49 1.75 7.22 -7.73
N GLY A 50 1.37 6.41 -8.72
CA GLY A 50 1.19 6.81 -10.11
C GLY A 50 2.46 6.77 -10.94
N PHE A 51 3.51 6.07 -10.51
CA PHE A 51 4.73 5.95 -11.31
C PHE A 51 4.54 5.05 -12.53
N ILE A 52 3.85 3.92 -12.37
CA ILE A 52 3.52 3.03 -13.48
C ILE A 52 2.45 3.66 -14.37
N LYS A 53 2.64 3.55 -15.70
CA LYS A 53 1.79 4.23 -16.69
C LYS A 53 1.03 3.22 -17.56
N ASN A 54 -0.14 3.66 -18.05
CA ASN A 54 -0.94 2.92 -19.00
C ASN A 54 -0.32 2.98 -20.41
N ASN A 55 0.80 2.30 -20.59
CA ASN A 55 1.50 2.14 -21.86
C ASN A 55 2.08 0.72 -21.97
N ASP A 56 2.62 0.38 -23.14
CA ASP A 56 3.10 -0.96 -23.44
C ASP A 56 4.58 -1.17 -23.08
N SER A 57 5.30 -0.14 -22.61
CA SER A 57 6.68 -0.26 -22.14
C SER A 57 6.73 -0.75 -20.70
N ALA A 58 7.68 -1.63 -20.38
CA ALA A 58 8.01 -2.02 -19.02
C ALA A 58 9.19 -1.21 -18.42
N ASP A 59 9.58 -0.10 -19.07
CA ASP A 59 10.66 0.76 -18.58
C ASP A 59 10.34 1.35 -17.20
N ASP A 60 9.10 1.71 -16.95
CA ASP A 60 8.63 2.21 -15.67
C ASP A 60 8.75 1.13 -14.56
N VAL A 61 8.48 -0.14 -14.87
CA VAL A 61 8.72 -1.25 -13.93
C VAL A 61 10.21 -1.49 -13.71
N ARG A 62 11.04 -1.37 -14.77
CA ARG A 62 12.50 -1.51 -14.66
C ARG A 62 13.10 -0.43 -13.77
N ASP A 63 12.63 0.81 -13.90
CA ASP A 63 13.27 2.01 -13.37
C ASP A 63 12.63 2.55 -12.08
N ILE A 64 11.58 1.89 -11.56
CA ILE A 64 10.92 2.33 -10.33
C ILE A 64 11.88 2.38 -9.13
N ASP A 65 11.82 3.46 -8.38
CA ASP A 65 12.47 3.55 -7.07
C ASP A 65 11.65 2.78 -6.02
N LEU A 66 12.06 1.56 -5.71
CA LEU A 66 11.38 0.71 -4.73
C LEU A 66 11.47 1.21 -3.29
N SER A 67 12.24 2.27 -3.02
CA SER A 67 12.30 2.87 -1.68
C SER A 67 11.08 3.74 -1.35
N ILE A 68 10.28 4.12 -2.36
CA ILE A 68 9.09 4.97 -2.18
C ILE A 68 7.83 4.20 -1.81
N VAL A 69 7.77 2.92 -2.12
CA VAL A 69 6.52 2.14 -2.02
C VAL A 69 6.24 1.65 -0.60
N HIS A 70 4.98 1.52 -0.25
CA HIS A 70 3.74 1.86 -0.97
C HIS A 70 3.21 3.22 -0.51
N PHE A 71 2.43 3.90 -1.36
CA PHE A 71 1.65 5.07 -0.94
C PHE A 71 0.30 4.64 -0.37
N LEU A 72 0.01 5.08 0.85
CA LEU A 72 -1.20 4.75 1.60
C LEU A 72 -2.01 6.01 1.88
N SER A 73 -3.30 5.96 1.67
CA SER A 73 -4.24 7.01 2.07
C SER A 73 -4.59 6.88 3.54
N GLY A 74 -4.44 7.98 4.28
CA GLY A 74 -4.58 8.04 5.74
C GLY A 74 -3.43 8.82 6.39
N PRO A 75 -3.28 8.67 7.74
CA PRO A 75 -4.13 7.87 8.64
C PRO A 75 -5.41 8.57 9.06
N ILE A 76 -6.49 7.80 9.21
CA ILE A 76 -7.78 8.26 9.72
C ILE A 76 -7.92 7.86 11.18
N GLY A 77 -8.22 8.82 12.04
CA GLY A 77 -8.49 8.59 13.45
C GLY A 77 -9.97 8.27 13.70
N VAL A 78 -10.23 7.30 14.56
CA VAL A 78 -11.58 7.01 15.10
C VAL A 78 -11.71 7.59 16.50
N LYS A 79 -12.67 8.49 16.68
CA LYS A 79 -12.87 9.17 17.97
C LYS A 79 -13.20 8.18 19.09
N GLY A 80 -12.46 8.26 20.19
CA GLY A 80 -12.64 7.40 21.36
C GLY A 80 -11.95 6.03 21.25
N ALA A 81 -11.31 5.70 20.14
CA ALA A 81 -10.48 4.49 20.07
C ALA A 81 -9.18 4.68 20.85
N GLU A 82 -8.90 3.77 21.78
CA GLU A 82 -7.74 3.83 22.68
C GLU A 82 -6.87 2.56 22.54
N PRO A 83 -5.58 2.65 22.88
CA PRO A 83 -4.69 1.48 22.86
C PRO A 83 -5.26 0.32 23.68
N GLY A 84 -5.33 -0.87 23.06
CA GLY A 84 -5.94 -2.06 23.64
C GLY A 84 -7.35 -2.36 23.12
N ASP A 85 -7.98 -1.43 22.43
CA ASP A 85 -9.24 -1.68 21.72
C ASP A 85 -9.04 -2.50 20.47
N LEU A 86 -10.14 -3.01 19.91
CA LEU A 86 -10.21 -3.56 18.56
C LEU A 86 -10.96 -2.60 17.64
N LEU A 87 -10.30 -2.08 16.64
CA LEU A 87 -10.93 -1.34 15.55
C LEU A 87 -11.54 -2.33 14.56
N VAL A 88 -12.86 -2.26 14.38
CA VAL A 88 -13.59 -3.10 13.42
C VAL A 88 -13.86 -2.29 12.16
N VAL A 89 -13.38 -2.76 11.03
CA VAL A 89 -13.58 -2.12 9.73
C VAL A 89 -14.44 -3.02 8.84
N ASP A 90 -15.58 -2.47 8.39
CA ASP A 90 -16.45 -3.11 7.41
C ASP A 90 -16.12 -2.56 6.02
N LEU A 91 -15.72 -3.41 5.08
CA LEU A 91 -15.53 -3.04 3.67
C LEU A 91 -16.88 -3.09 2.95
N LEU A 92 -17.57 -1.97 2.92
CA LEU A 92 -18.91 -1.87 2.34
C LEU A 92 -18.87 -1.95 0.82
N ASP A 93 -17.87 -1.31 0.20
CA ASP A 93 -17.64 -1.33 -1.25
C ASP A 93 -16.17 -1.10 -1.57
N VAL A 94 -15.68 -1.71 -2.64
CA VAL A 94 -14.33 -1.50 -3.19
C VAL A 94 -14.42 -1.53 -4.70
N GLY A 95 -13.82 -0.55 -5.37
CA GLY A 95 -13.87 -0.47 -6.83
C GLY A 95 -12.85 0.49 -7.41
N PRO A 96 -12.60 0.42 -8.71
CA PRO A 96 -11.68 1.33 -9.39
C PRO A 96 -12.24 2.75 -9.44
N LEU A 97 -11.36 3.73 -9.47
CA LEU A 97 -11.71 5.12 -9.76
C LEU A 97 -12.28 5.24 -11.17
N LYS A 98 -13.35 6.01 -11.33
CA LYS A 98 -14.03 6.18 -12.63
C LYS A 98 -13.13 6.79 -13.71
N GLU A 99 -12.14 7.57 -13.29
CA GLU A 99 -11.15 8.23 -14.12
C GLU A 99 -9.97 7.32 -14.49
N SER A 100 -9.86 6.14 -13.86
CA SER A 100 -8.76 5.20 -14.04
C SER A 100 -9.27 3.76 -14.08
N LEU A 101 -9.93 3.40 -15.19
CA LEU A 101 -10.50 2.06 -15.41
C LEU A 101 -9.46 1.13 -16.04
N TRP A 102 -8.29 1.05 -15.41
CA TRP A 102 -7.22 0.15 -15.81
C TRP A 102 -6.39 -0.25 -14.60
N GLY A 103 -5.65 -1.33 -14.76
CA GLY A 103 -4.67 -1.80 -13.79
C GLY A 103 -3.47 -2.40 -14.51
N PHE A 104 -2.53 -2.89 -13.76
CA PHE A 104 -1.35 -3.55 -14.29
C PHE A 104 -0.93 -4.70 -13.37
N ASN A 105 -0.19 -5.63 -13.94
CA ASN A 105 0.66 -6.51 -13.18
C ASN A 105 1.97 -6.70 -13.89
N GLY A 106 2.98 -7.16 -13.18
CA GLY A 106 4.29 -7.35 -13.79
C GLY A 106 5.26 -8.09 -12.87
N PHE A 107 6.49 -8.16 -13.32
CA PHE A 107 7.59 -8.63 -12.49
C PHE A 107 8.84 -7.78 -12.72
N PHE A 108 9.58 -7.63 -11.63
CA PHE A 108 10.77 -6.79 -11.60
C PHE A 108 11.92 -7.40 -12.39
N SER A 109 12.84 -6.52 -12.81
CA SER A 109 14.11 -6.99 -13.36
C SER A 109 14.99 -7.62 -12.27
N LYS A 110 15.93 -8.46 -12.67
CA LYS A 110 16.92 -9.05 -11.76
C LYS A 110 17.74 -7.99 -11.02
N GLN A 111 17.96 -6.83 -11.65
CA GLN A 111 18.76 -5.73 -11.10
C GLN A 111 17.96 -4.84 -10.15
N ASN A 112 16.63 -4.78 -10.30
CA ASN A 112 15.76 -3.92 -9.49
C ASN A 112 14.54 -4.71 -9.03
N GLY A 113 14.47 -5.03 -7.75
CA GLY A 113 13.41 -5.83 -7.13
C GLY A 113 13.69 -7.33 -7.14
N GLY A 114 14.05 -7.89 -8.26
CA GLY A 114 14.33 -9.32 -8.38
C GLY A 114 13.08 -10.20 -8.27
N GLY A 115 13.28 -11.45 -7.91
CA GLY A 115 12.21 -12.45 -7.72
C GLY A 115 12.72 -13.87 -7.92
N PHE A 116 11.87 -14.86 -7.66
CA PHE A 116 12.27 -16.28 -7.70
C PHE A 116 12.66 -16.79 -9.10
N LEU A 117 12.10 -16.18 -10.15
CA LEU A 117 12.31 -16.62 -11.53
C LEU A 117 13.26 -15.72 -12.33
N THR A 118 13.94 -14.78 -11.70
CA THR A 118 14.78 -13.78 -12.40
C THR A 118 16.03 -14.36 -13.04
N ASP A 119 16.45 -15.59 -12.69
CA ASP A 119 17.49 -16.28 -13.41
C ASP A 119 17.03 -16.76 -14.81
N HIS A 120 15.73 -16.98 -15.00
CA HIS A 120 15.11 -17.36 -16.26
C HIS A 120 14.49 -16.17 -16.98
N PHE A 121 13.96 -15.21 -16.24
CA PHE A 121 13.28 -14.00 -16.74
C PHE A 121 13.92 -12.74 -16.12
N PRO A 122 15.10 -12.33 -16.57
CA PRO A 122 15.89 -11.27 -15.92
C PRO A 122 15.39 -9.85 -16.20
N LEU A 123 14.55 -9.67 -17.21
CA LEU A 123 14.06 -8.35 -17.64
C LEU A 123 12.70 -8.05 -17.03
N ALA A 124 12.48 -6.80 -16.66
CA ALA A 124 11.17 -6.35 -16.23
C ALA A 124 10.11 -6.57 -17.31
N GLN A 125 8.92 -6.94 -16.91
CA GLN A 125 7.76 -7.10 -17.78
C GLN A 125 6.53 -6.46 -17.14
N LYS A 126 5.59 -6.05 -17.98
CA LYS A 126 4.33 -5.45 -17.54
C LYS A 126 3.18 -5.90 -18.43
N SER A 127 2.04 -6.18 -17.83
CA SER A 127 0.76 -6.36 -18.53
C SER A 127 -0.23 -5.32 -18.05
N ILE A 128 -0.91 -4.66 -19.00
CA ILE A 128 -1.99 -3.72 -18.73
C ILE A 128 -3.32 -4.43 -18.86
N TRP A 129 -4.22 -4.12 -17.94
CA TRP A 129 -5.56 -4.68 -17.84
C TRP A 129 -6.59 -3.57 -17.93
N ASP A 130 -7.46 -3.65 -18.92
CA ASP A 130 -8.56 -2.69 -19.12
C ASP A 130 -9.81 -3.18 -18.38
N ILE A 131 -10.36 -2.34 -17.49
CA ILE A 131 -11.49 -2.66 -16.62
C ILE A 131 -12.79 -2.21 -17.28
N LYS A 132 -13.76 -3.11 -17.39
CA LYS A 132 -15.10 -2.86 -17.93
C LYS A 132 -16.17 -3.45 -17.01
N GLY A 133 -16.73 -2.61 -16.16
CA GLY A 133 -17.68 -3.05 -15.14
C GLY A 133 -17.03 -4.02 -14.15
N LEU A 134 -17.52 -5.24 -14.06
CA LEU A 134 -17.01 -6.28 -13.17
C LEU A 134 -15.84 -7.09 -13.78
N TYR A 135 -15.51 -6.88 -15.05
CA TYR A 135 -14.55 -7.69 -15.78
C TYR A 135 -13.32 -6.90 -16.18
N THR A 136 -12.22 -7.61 -16.34
CA THR A 136 -10.99 -7.07 -16.93
C THR A 136 -10.47 -7.99 -18.03
N SER A 137 -9.78 -7.39 -18.99
CA SER A 137 -9.07 -8.09 -20.07
C SER A 137 -7.75 -7.38 -20.36
N SER A 138 -6.77 -8.12 -20.85
CA SER A 138 -5.46 -7.55 -21.15
C SER A 138 -5.17 -7.56 -22.65
N ARG A 139 -4.64 -6.45 -23.15
CA ARG A 139 -4.08 -6.36 -24.50
C ARG A 139 -2.76 -7.13 -24.65
N HIS A 140 -2.10 -7.41 -23.53
CA HIS A 140 -0.83 -8.15 -23.49
C HIS A 140 -1.01 -9.67 -23.30
N VAL A 141 -2.21 -10.10 -22.83
CA VAL A 141 -2.55 -11.51 -22.61
C VAL A 141 -3.85 -11.82 -23.34
N PRO A 142 -3.82 -12.03 -24.69
CA PRO A 142 -5.02 -12.24 -25.50
C PRO A 142 -5.83 -13.44 -25.04
N GLY A 143 -7.16 -13.32 -25.09
CA GLY A 143 -8.08 -14.41 -24.75
C GLY A 143 -8.33 -14.57 -23.25
N VAL A 144 -7.70 -13.78 -22.40
CA VAL A 144 -7.95 -13.79 -20.96
C VAL A 144 -8.94 -12.69 -20.59
N ASN A 145 -10.02 -13.08 -19.90
CA ASN A 145 -11.03 -12.19 -19.34
C ASN A 145 -11.56 -12.82 -18.05
N PHE A 146 -11.59 -12.05 -16.94
CA PHE A 146 -12.07 -12.53 -15.66
C PHE A 146 -12.77 -11.43 -14.86
N ALA A 147 -13.61 -11.85 -13.91
CA ALA A 147 -14.27 -10.95 -12.98
C ALA A 147 -13.31 -10.55 -11.85
N GLY A 148 -13.40 -9.30 -11.41
CA GLY A 148 -12.63 -8.81 -10.27
C GLY A 148 -13.11 -9.37 -8.94
N LEU A 149 -12.16 -9.65 -8.07
CA LEU A 149 -12.36 -9.83 -6.64
C LEU A 149 -11.56 -8.72 -5.92
N ILE A 150 -12.12 -7.51 -5.97
CA ILE A 150 -11.40 -6.29 -5.61
C ILE A 150 -11.21 -6.21 -4.09
N HIS A 151 -9.99 -5.93 -3.66
CA HIS A 151 -9.61 -5.89 -2.26
C HIS A 151 -8.42 -4.96 -2.03
N PRO A 152 -8.22 -4.41 -0.81
CA PRO A 152 -6.97 -3.76 -0.47
C PRO A 152 -5.87 -4.82 -0.26
N GLY A 153 -4.71 -4.64 -0.89
CA GLY A 153 -3.49 -5.35 -0.52
C GLY A 153 -2.97 -4.85 0.81
N LEU A 154 -2.95 -3.52 1.00
CA LEU A 154 -2.54 -2.89 2.24
C LEU A 154 -3.71 -2.25 2.99
N ILE A 155 -3.88 -2.67 4.26
CA ILE A 155 -4.78 -2.03 5.23
C ILE A 155 -4.28 -2.29 6.65
N GLY A 156 -4.21 -1.26 7.49
CA GLY A 156 -3.71 -1.40 8.86
C GLY A 156 -3.81 -0.13 9.69
N CYS A 157 -3.45 -0.24 10.96
CA CYS A 157 -3.40 0.86 11.93
C CYS A 157 -1.96 1.30 12.24
N LEU A 158 -1.78 2.50 12.77
CA LEU A 158 -0.46 2.96 13.19
C LEU A 158 0.07 2.12 14.37
N PRO A 159 1.38 1.80 14.41
CA PRO A 159 2.02 1.15 15.55
C PRO A 159 2.23 2.12 16.71
N ASP A 160 2.43 1.62 17.93
CA ASP A 160 3.06 2.40 18.99
C ASP A 160 4.60 2.43 18.84
N PRO A 161 5.31 3.27 19.60
CA PRO A 161 6.76 3.37 19.51
C PRO A 161 7.51 2.07 19.84
N LYS A 162 6.98 1.27 20.77
CA LYS A 162 7.59 0.00 21.18
C LYS A 162 7.48 -1.04 20.06
N LEU A 163 6.31 -1.15 19.46
CA LEU A 163 6.07 -2.06 18.34
C LEU A 163 6.93 -1.69 17.13
N LEU A 164 7.02 -0.39 16.82
CA LEU A 164 7.89 0.11 15.74
C LEU A 164 9.36 -0.27 15.97
N SER A 165 9.89 -0.08 17.18
CA SER A 165 11.27 -0.47 17.53
C SER A 165 11.46 -1.98 17.35
N THR A 166 10.51 -2.79 17.81
CA THR A 166 10.53 -4.24 17.66
C THR A 166 10.58 -4.66 16.18
N TRP A 167 9.82 -4.01 15.32
CA TRP A 167 9.85 -4.28 13.88
C TRP A 167 11.21 -3.96 13.27
N ASN A 168 11.73 -2.77 13.56
CA ASN A 168 13.01 -2.32 13.02
C ASN A 168 14.17 -3.23 13.45
N GLU A 169 14.19 -3.69 14.70
CA GLU A 169 15.19 -4.64 15.22
C GLU A 169 15.07 -6.00 14.52
N ARG A 170 13.86 -6.56 14.43
CA ARG A 170 13.59 -7.85 13.80
C ARG A 170 13.96 -7.86 12.32
N GLU A 171 13.57 -6.83 11.59
CA GLU A 171 13.84 -6.72 10.15
C GLU A 171 15.32 -6.46 9.87
N THR A 172 15.98 -5.64 10.66
CA THR A 172 17.43 -5.44 10.58
C THR A 172 18.18 -6.75 10.80
N ALA A 173 17.79 -7.54 11.80
CA ALA A 173 18.39 -8.84 12.06
C ALA A 173 18.18 -9.82 10.89
N LEU A 174 16.98 -9.86 10.29
CA LEU A 174 16.71 -10.69 9.13
C LEU A 174 17.58 -10.32 7.92
N ILE A 175 17.69 -9.02 7.62
CA ILE A 175 18.53 -8.52 6.52
C ILE A 175 20.00 -8.90 6.76
N ALA A 176 20.48 -8.80 7.99
CA ALA A 176 21.86 -9.16 8.36
C ALA A 176 22.19 -10.64 8.16
N THR A 177 21.19 -11.54 8.12
CA THR A 177 21.44 -12.98 7.88
C THR A 177 21.98 -13.26 6.49
N ASN A 178 21.60 -12.46 5.49
CA ASN A 178 22.07 -12.63 4.10
C ASN A 178 22.03 -11.30 3.32
N PRO A 179 22.88 -10.34 3.67
CA PRO A 179 22.81 -8.97 3.13
C PRO A 179 23.07 -8.88 1.62
N THR A 180 23.73 -9.89 1.03
CA THR A 180 24.02 -9.92 -0.40
C THR A 180 22.84 -10.41 -1.26
N ARG A 181 21.78 -10.93 -0.62
CA ARG A 181 20.60 -11.49 -1.30
C ARG A 181 19.30 -10.79 -0.93
N VAL A 182 19.37 -9.65 -0.26
CA VAL A 182 18.19 -8.86 0.12
C VAL A 182 17.57 -8.29 -1.16
N PRO A 183 16.31 -8.61 -1.48
CA PRO A 183 15.59 -7.97 -2.58
C PRO A 183 15.44 -6.47 -2.33
N GLY A 184 15.39 -5.67 -3.39
CA GLY A 184 15.23 -4.21 -3.27
C GLY A 184 14.03 -3.78 -2.44
N LEU A 185 12.92 -4.54 -2.51
CA LEU A 185 11.72 -4.33 -1.71
C LEU A 185 11.93 -4.53 -0.19
N ALA A 186 12.88 -5.36 0.21
CA ALA A 186 13.19 -5.64 1.62
C ALA A 186 14.31 -4.77 2.18
N ASN A 187 14.86 -3.83 1.41
CA ASN A 187 15.86 -2.89 1.88
C ASN A 187 15.33 -2.06 3.08
N PRO A 188 16.21 -1.65 4.00
CA PRO A 188 15.82 -0.75 5.09
C PRO A 188 15.18 0.55 4.59
N PRO A 189 14.40 1.25 5.44
CA PRO A 189 13.85 2.56 5.09
C PRO A 189 14.95 3.52 4.63
N PHE A 190 14.65 4.29 3.59
CA PHE A 190 15.52 5.34 3.08
C PHE A 190 14.89 6.70 3.41
N ALA A 191 15.43 7.39 4.38
CA ALA A 191 14.85 8.62 4.93
C ALA A 191 14.53 9.70 3.88
N PRO A 192 15.37 9.95 2.84
CA PRO A 192 15.08 10.94 1.82
C PRO A 192 13.80 10.71 1.02
N THR A 193 13.34 9.45 0.90
CA THR A 193 12.11 9.11 0.16
C THR A 193 10.88 8.99 1.06
N ALA A 194 11.01 9.29 2.36
CA ALA A 194 9.87 9.26 3.26
C ALA A 194 8.86 10.36 2.94
N HIS A 195 7.60 9.96 2.77
CA HIS A 195 6.45 10.83 2.75
C HIS A 195 5.63 10.58 4.01
N ALA A 196 5.47 11.60 4.82
CA ALA A 196 4.88 11.49 6.16
C ALA A 196 3.57 12.31 6.29
N GLY A 197 2.83 12.46 5.19
CA GLY A 197 1.59 13.21 5.17
C GLY A 197 1.79 14.66 5.62
N GLN A 198 1.00 15.08 6.60
CA GLN A 198 1.02 16.46 7.12
C GLN A 198 2.20 16.76 8.07
N ALA A 199 3.04 15.78 8.40
CA ALA A 199 4.18 16.01 9.27
C ALA A 199 5.19 16.99 8.66
N LYS A 200 5.74 17.89 9.50
CA LYS A 200 6.69 18.95 9.09
C LYS A 200 7.91 18.94 10.02
N GLY A 201 8.99 19.62 9.58
CA GLY A 201 10.18 19.89 10.39
C GLY A 201 10.75 18.62 11.02
N ASP A 202 11.07 18.70 12.33
CA ASP A 202 11.71 17.63 13.10
C ASP A 202 10.87 16.36 13.17
N VAL A 203 9.53 16.48 13.20
CA VAL A 203 8.62 15.33 13.19
C VAL A 203 8.75 14.55 11.88
N LYS A 204 8.75 15.26 10.74
CA LYS A 204 8.97 14.62 9.44
C LYS A 204 10.34 13.95 9.35
N ALA A 205 11.39 14.62 9.85
CA ALA A 205 12.74 14.07 9.87
C ALA A 205 12.84 12.80 10.73
N LYS A 206 12.20 12.80 11.91
CA LYS A 206 12.09 11.63 12.79
C LYS A 206 11.38 10.47 12.10
N ILE A 207 10.20 10.71 11.50
CA ILE A 207 9.45 9.70 10.77
C ILE A 207 10.30 9.12 9.63
N GLY A 208 11.04 9.96 8.91
CA GLY A 208 11.92 9.51 7.84
C GLY A 208 13.05 8.60 8.34
N ALA A 209 13.59 8.86 9.52
CA ALA A 209 14.70 8.10 10.11
C ALA A 209 14.24 6.78 10.76
N GLU A 210 13.06 6.77 11.37
CA GLU A 210 12.58 5.67 12.22
C GLU A 210 11.44 4.86 11.58
N GLY A 211 10.69 5.46 10.66
CA GLY A 211 9.46 4.90 10.10
C GLY A 211 9.69 3.59 9.36
N ALA A 212 8.94 2.56 9.72
CA ALA A 212 9.00 1.28 9.07
C ALA A 212 8.42 1.36 7.65
N ARG A 213 8.98 0.57 6.74
CA ARG A 213 8.45 0.41 5.39
C ARG A 213 7.10 -0.29 5.40
N THR A 214 6.33 -0.08 4.33
CA THR A 214 4.99 -0.63 4.16
C THR A 214 4.99 -2.03 3.55
N VAL A 215 6.11 -2.49 2.99
CA VAL A 215 6.21 -3.78 2.29
C VAL A 215 5.93 -5.00 3.18
N PRO A 216 6.53 -5.18 4.38
CA PRO A 216 6.20 -6.33 5.20
C PRO A 216 4.85 -6.18 5.91
N PRO A 217 4.01 -7.23 5.95
CA PRO A 217 2.88 -7.29 6.86
C PRO A 217 3.37 -7.49 8.31
N ARG A 218 2.60 -6.99 9.28
CA ARG A 218 2.97 -7.08 10.69
C ARG A 218 1.73 -7.18 11.59
N GLU A 219 1.90 -7.11 12.91
CA GLU A 219 0.86 -7.30 13.92
C GLU A 219 -0.31 -6.29 13.81
N HIS A 220 -0.09 -5.15 13.16
CA HIS A 220 -1.06 -4.06 12.94
C HIS A 220 -1.89 -4.20 11.66
N GLY A 221 -1.65 -5.25 10.88
CA GLY A 221 -2.12 -5.38 9.50
C GLY A 221 -1.00 -5.06 8.50
N GLY A 222 -1.22 -4.09 7.64
CA GLY A 222 -0.28 -3.67 6.59
C GLY A 222 -0.48 -4.47 5.30
N ASN A 223 0.60 -4.91 4.67
CA ASN A 223 0.59 -5.60 3.38
C ASN A 223 0.14 -7.07 3.52
N CYS A 224 -1.15 -7.27 3.61
CA CYS A 224 -1.76 -8.57 3.88
C CYS A 224 -2.00 -9.41 2.62
N ASP A 225 -2.26 -8.76 1.49
CA ASP A 225 -2.52 -9.37 0.17
C ASP A 225 -3.54 -10.53 0.22
N ILE A 226 -4.63 -10.30 0.96
CA ILE A 226 -5.68 -11.30 1.17
C ILE A 226 -6.86 -11.00 0.25
N LYS A 227 -7.03 -11.77 -0.82
CA LYS A 227 -8.12 -11.56 -1.81
C LYS A 227 -9.52 -11.60 -1.21
N ASP A 228 -9.69 -12.29 -0.09
CA ASP A 228 -10.99 -12.42 0.57
C ASP A 228 -11.37 -11.19 1.40
N LEU A 229 -10.46 -10.20 1.55
CA LEU A 229 -10.77 -8.88 2.11
C LEU A 229 -11.54 -7.98 1.13
N SER A 230 -12.51 -8.54 0.43
CA SER A 230 -13.32 -7.84 -0.56
C SER A 230 -14.58 -7.23 0.06
N ARG A 231 -15.45 -6.69 -0.79
CA ARG A 231 -16.76 -6.14 -0.39
C ARG A 231 -17.51 -7.09 0.55
N GLY A 232 -17.98 -6.56 1.69
CA GLY A 232 -18.74 -7.30 2.69
C GLY A 232 -17.89 -8.03 3.73
N SER A 233 -16.56 -7.98 3.60
CA SER A 233 -15.67 -8.50 4.63
C SER A 233 -15.55 -7.56 5.81
N LYS A 234 -15.19 -8.13 6.96
CA LYS A 234 -14.99 -7.42 8.23
C LYS A 234 -13.61 -7.74 8.75
N ILE A 235 -12.84 -6.69 9.09
CA ILE A 235 -11.47 -6.81 9.56
C ILE A 235 -11.38 -6.26 10.98
N TYR A 236 -10.57 -6.89 11.82
CA TYR A 236 -10.35 -6.50 13.22
C TYR A 236 -8.89 -6.15 13.41
N PHE A 237 -8.60 -4.89 13.74
CA PHE A 237 -7.25 -4.41 13.99
C PHE A 237 -7.04 -4.07 15.47
N PRO A 238 -5.93 -4.49 16.08
CA PRO A 238 -5.56 -3.98 17.39
C PRO A 238 -5.19 -2.50 17.30
N VAL A 239 -5.69 -1.71 18.23
CA VAL A 239 -5.38 -0.28 18.38
C VAL A 239 -4.13 -0.12 19.23
N TYR A 240 -3.10 0.54 18.70
CA TYR A 240 -1.83 0.79 19.40
C TYR A 240 -1.61 2.25 19.78
N VAL A 241 -2.30 3.18 19.12
CA VAL A 241 -2.23 4.63 19.39
C VAL A 241 -3.64 5.19 19.48
N PRO A 242 -3.87 6.27 20.22
CA PRO A 242 -5.19 6.93 20.28
C PRO A 242 -5.72 7.23 18.88
N GLY A 243 -6.96 6.84 18.61
CA GLY A 243 -7.58 6.96 17.29
C GLY A 243 -7.26 5.82 16.32
N GLY A 244 -6.34 4.93 16.64
CA GLY A 244 -5.95 3.78 15.79
C GLY A 244 -5.13 4.14 14.56
N GLY A 245 -5.52 5.17 13.80
CA GLY A 245 -4.79 5.63 12.60
C GLY A 245 -4.90 4.68 11.42
N LEU A 246 -6.14 4.39 10.98
CA LEU A 246 -6.42 3.52 9.84
C LEU A 246 -5.86 4.10 8.54
N SER A 247 -5.08 3.31 7.82
CA SER A 247 -4.56 3.64 6.49
C SER A 247 -4.71 2.46 5.55
N MET A 248 -4.89 2.74 4.25
CA MET A 248 -5.01 1.72 3.22
C MET A 248 -4.46 2.18 1.88
N GLY A 249 -4.14 1.22 1.04
CA GLY A 249 -3.65 1.44 -0.33
C GLY A 249 -3.42 0.12 -1.04
N ASP A 250 -2.67 0.17 -2.14
CA ASP A 250 -2.31 -1.04 -2.87
C ASP A 250 -3.54 -1.88 -3.22
N LEU A 251 -4.51 -1.25 -3.91
CA LEU A 251 -5.79 -1.89 -4.24
C LEU A 251 -5.60 -2.82 -5.44
N HIS A 252 -5.96 -4.08 -5.25
CA HIS A 252 -5.94 -5.11 -6.26
C HIS A 252 -7.31 -5.25 -6.91
N PHE A 253 -7.38 -5.27 -8.25
CA PHE A 253 -8.60 -5.66 -8.96
C PHE A 253 -8.88 -7.15 -8.79
N SER A 254 -7.84 -7.96 -8.76
CA SER A 254 -7.88 -9.39 -8.48
C SER A 254 -6.47 -9.91 -8.23
N GLN A 255 -6.35 -11.01 -7.51
CA GLN A 255 -5.14 -11.82 -7.47
C GLN A 255 -5.50 -13.30 -7.43
N GLY A 256 -4.58 -14.16 -7.86
CA GLY A 256 -4.55 -15.56 -7.46
C GLY A 256 -4.02 -15.67 -6.03
N ASP A 257 -4.24 -16.76 -5.35
CA ASP A 257 -3.64 -16.95 -4.03
C ASP A 257 -2.11 -16.95 -4.13
N GLY A 258 -1.47 -16.11 -3.30
CA GLY A 258 -0.03 -16.02 -3.18
C GLY A 258 0.66 -14.91 -3.97
N GLU A 259 -0.08 -14.14 -4.79
CA GLU A 259 0.45 -12.95 -5.50
C GLU A 259 1.89 -13.14 -6.03
N ILE A 260 2.08 -14.08 -6.94
CA ILE A 260 3.40 -14.45 -7.47
C ILE A 260 4.04 -13.39 -8.38
N THR A 261 3.27 -12.40 -8.79
CA THR A 261 3.71 -11.17 -9.47
C THR A 261 3.09 -9.98 -8.74
N PHE A 262 3.69 -8.82 -8.80
CA PHE A 262 3.05 -7.62 -8.26
C PHE A 262 1.90 -7.12 -9.14
N CYS A 263 0.92 -6.42 -8.57
CA CYS A 263 -0.21 -5.80 -9.25
C CYS A 263 -0.59 -4.44 -8.66
#